data_d61ea254a1c5e1aa1482bc3c5b4c9088
#
_entry.id   d61ea254a1c5e1aa1482bc3c5b4c9088
#
_cell.length_a   1.000
_cell.length_b   1.000
_cell.length_c   1.000
_cell.angle_alpha   90.00
_cell.angle_beta   90.00
_cell.angle_gamma   90.00
#
_symmetry.space_group_name_H-M   'P 1'
#
loop_
_entity.id
_entity.type
_entity.pdbx_description
1 polymer ?
#
loop_
_entity_poly.entity_id
_entity_poly.type
_entity_poly.pdbx_seq_one_letter_code
_entity_poly.pdbx_strand_id
1 'polypeptide(L)'
;VDASSAQRYVAEGAYRTTAIASLLTNATHTEVRVAQAIVELAREELGTPHARRMMLPILDHLVAAVHRAKQGAVIDFPLEWEVRQLYPDEAELGRRAVEIVDGALGIHLQPEEWVAFSLHFINQRWDSKDVSRTMSMTQTICDVFTELEDLWHVEIDRSSMSASRFVTHLRYLFARASDNKQLSHVDLDIVGLMSD
;
A
#
# COMPACT_ATOMS: atom_id res chain seq x y z
N VAL A 1 5.10 26.35 -23.54
CA VAL A 1 4.63 25.67 -22.33
C VAL A 1 4.88 26.64 -21.19
N ASP A 2 3.79 27.10 -20.57
CA ASP A 2 3.87 28.06 -19.47
C ASP A 2 4.40 27.35 -18.21
N ALA A 3 5.58 27.70 -17.77
CA ALA A 3 6.26 27.13 -16.62
C ALA A 3 5.57 27.46 -15.27
N SER A 4 4.62 28.42 -15.27
CA SER A 4 3.90 28.84 -14.05
C SER A 4 2.90 27.80 -13.55
N SER A 5 2.49 26.84 -14.39
CA SER A 5 1.58 25.75 -14.04
C SER A 5 2.30 24.43 -13.71
N ALA A 6 3.62 24.40 -13.71
CA ALA A 6 4.39 23.19 -13.45
C ALA A 6 4.35 22.84 -11.96
N GLN A 7 3.73 21.72 -11.64
CA GLN A 7 3.72 21.14 -10.30
C GLN A 7 5.06 20.44 -10.02
N ARG A 8 5.76 20.85 -8.98
CA ARG A 8 7.06 20.28 -8.61
C ARG A 8 6.85 19.05 -7.72
N TYR A 9 7.23 17.87 -8.21
CA TYR A 9 7.32 16.64 -7.43
C TYR A 9 8.77 16.44 -6.98
N VAL A 10 8.98 16.29 -5.68
CA VAL A 10 10.30 16.00 -5.11
C VAL A 10 10.30 14.56 -4.64
N ALA A 11 11.22 13.75 -5.18
CA ALA A 11 11.42 12.38 -4.70
C ALA A 11 12.20 12.42 -3.38
N GLU A 12 11.54 11.97 -2.32
CA GLU A 12 12.22 11.59 -1.09
C GLU A 12 12.36 10.06 -1.08
N GLY A 13 13.58 9.54 -1.08
CA GLY A 13 13.84 8.11 -0.94
C GLY A 13 14.37 7.42 -2.18
N ALA A 14 14.05 6.15 -2.38
CA ALA A 14 14.70 5.18 -3.26
C ALA A 14 14.74 5.49 -4.77
N TYR A 15 14.06 6.52 -5.24
CA TYR A 15 14.08 6.90 -6.66
C TYR A 15 15.33 7.72 -6.97
N ARG A 16 16.25 7.12 -7.70
CA ARG A 16 17.40 7.87 -8.27
C ARG A 16 16.89 8.83 -9.34
N THR A 17 17.48 10.01 -9.43
CA THR A 17 17.13 11.08 -10.39
C THR A 17 16.99 10.55 -11.83
N THR A 18 17.85 9.61 -12.22
CA THR A 18 17.82 8.95 -13.54
C THR A 18 16.56 8.10 -13.77
N ALA A 19 16.10 7.38 -12.76
CA ALA A 19 14.88 6.56 -12.86
C ALA A 19 13.63 7.44 -12.98
N ILE A 20 13.57 8.54 -12.24
CA ILE A 20 12.48 9.53 -12.34
C ILE A 20 12.47 10.18 -13.71
N ALA A 21 13.62 10.59 -14.22
CA ALA A 21 13.72 11.19 -15.55
C ALA A 21 13.27 10.21 -16.63
N SER A 22 13.67 8.94 -16.53
CA SER A 22 13.22 7.88 -17.45
C SER A 22 11.71 7.67 -17.38
N LEU A 23 11.15 7.56 -16.17
CA LEU A 23 9.70 7.39 -15.96
C LEU A 23 8.92 8.56 -16.61
N LEU A 24 9.31 9.80 -16.32
CA LEU A 24 8.63 10.99 -16.85
C LEU A 24 8.80 11.16 -18.38
N THR A 25 9.88 10.61 -18.95
CA THR A 25 10.09 10.61 -20.40
C THR A 25 9.24 9.55 -21.10
N ASN A 26 9.01 8.41 -20.46
CA ASN A 26 8.29 7.28 -21.04
C ASN A 26 6.77 7.35 -20.79
N ALA A 27 6.34 8.02 -19.72
CA ALA A 27 4.93 8.18 -19.41
C ALA A 27 4.25 9.13 -20.39
N THR A 28 3.10 8.73 -20.92
CA THR A 28 2.25 9.60 -21.73
C THR A 28 1.55 10.66 -20.86
N HIS A 29 1.15 11.75 -21.46
CA HIS A 29 0.38 12.79 -20.76
C HIS A 29 -0.93 12.24 -20.17
N THR A 30 -1.56 11.27 -20.85
CA THR A 30 -2.78 10.61 -20.36
C THR A 30 -2.50 9.76 -19.14
N GLU A 31 -1.43 8.96 -19.12
CA GLU A 31 -1.03 8.16 -17.95
C GLU A 31 -0.73 9.05 -16.73
N VAL A 32 -0.07 10.19 -16.93
CA VAL A 32 0.16 11.16 -15.85
C VAL A 32 -1.16 11.66 -15.27
N ARG A 33 -2.14 12.01 -16.12
CA ARG A 33 -3.46 12.46 -15.67
C ARG A 33 -4.23 11.37 -14.94
N VAL A 34 -4.14 10.14 -15.40
CA VAL A 34 -4.77 8.98 -14.75
C VAL A 34 -4.15 8.74 -13.38
N ALA A 35 -2.82 8.77 -13.28
CA ALA A 35 -2.13 8.66 -11.98
C ALA A 35 -2.53 9.79 -11.02
N GLN A 36 -2.70 11.03 -11.52
CA GLN A 36 -3.21 12.15 -10.71
C GLN A 36 -4.62 11.90 -10.21
N ALA A 37 -5.53 11.36 -11.04
CA ALA A 37 -6.89 11.03 -10.64
C ALA A 37 -6.93 9.95 -9.56
N ILE A 38 -6.08 8.91 -9.68
CA ILE A 38 -5.95 7.86 -8.66
C ILE A 38 -5.43 8.42 -7.33
N VAL A 39 -4.41 9.29 -7.38
CA VAL A 39 -3.85 9.93 -6.18
C VAL A 39 -4.89 10.84 -5.50
N GLU A 40 -5.69 11.57 -6.28
CA GLU A 40 -6.73 12.43 -5.75
C GLU A 40 -7.85 11.61 -5.10
N LEU A 41 -8.29 10.53 -5.75
CA LEU A 41 -9.24 9.57 -5.17
C LEU A 41 -8.73 9.03 -3.82
N ALA A 42 -7.47 8.59 -3.76
CA ALA A 42 -6.88 8.11 -2.51
C ALA A 42 -6.79 9.20 -1.43
N ARG A 43 -6.54 10.45 -1.81
CA ARG A 43 -6.52 11.58 -0.90
C ARG A 43 -7.89 11.82 -0.25
N GLU A 44 -8.95 11.75 -1.05
CA GLU A 44 -10.31 11.99 -0.61
C GLU A 44 -10.83 10.87 0.29
N GLU A 45 -10.63 9.62 -0.10
CA GLU A 45 -11.19 8.46 0.59
C GLU A 45 -10.38 8.07 1.85
N LEU A 46 -9.05 8.15 1.79
CA LEU A 46 -8.20 7.75 2.92
C LEU A 46 -7.80 8.93 3.83
N GLY A 47 -8.17 10.16 3.46
CA GLY A 47 -7.84 11.35 4.25
C GLY A 47 -6.33 11.57 4.44
N THR A 48 -5.50 11.07 3.52
CA THR A 48 -4.04 11.10 3.67
C THR A 48 -3.46 12.47 3.30
N PRO A 49 -2.87 13.23 4.24
CA PRO A 49 -2.37 14.58 3.96
C PRO A 49 -1.18 14.60 2.99
N HIS A 50 -0.51 13.46 2.83
CA HIS A 50 0.69 13.33 2.01
C HIS A 50 0.46 12.55 0.71
N ALA A 51 -0.78 12.48 0.22
CA ALA A 51 -1.14 11.74 -1.00
C ALA A 51 -0.24 12.05 -2.22
N ARG A 52 0.26 13.29 -2.32
CA ARG A 52 1.19 13.67 -3.39
C ARG A 52 2.48 12.84 -3.45
N ARG A 53 2.91 12.23 -2.36
CA ARG A 53 4.08 11.33 -2.34
C ARG A 53 3.83 10.04 -3.12
N MET A 54 2.56 9.64 -3.29
CA MET A 54 2.18 8.46 -4.09
C MET A 54 2.30 8.70 -5.60
N MET A 55 2.41 9.95 -6.05
CA MET A 55 2.33 10.26 -7.49
C MET A 55 3.35 9.48 -8.32
N LEU A 56 4.61 9.45 -7.91
CA LEU A 56 5.64 8.74 -8.65
C LEU A 56 5.49 7.20 -8.55
N PRO A 57 5.29 6.61 -7.36
CA PRO A 57 5.01 5.18 -7.24
C PRO A 57 3.78 4.72 -8.04
N ILE A 58 2.69 5.48 -7.98
CA ILE A 58 1.47 5.15 -8.74
C ILE A 58 1.69 5.27 -10.24
N LEU A 59 2.38 6.33 -10.69
CA LEU A 59 2.70 6.49 -12.12
C LEU A 59 3.62 5.38 -12.62
N ASP A 60 4.64 5.01 -11.86
CA ASP A 60 5.58 3.94 -12.21
C ASP A 60 4.84 2.60 -12.35
N HIS A 61 4.01 2.26 -11.35
CA HIS A 61 3.19 1.06 -11.42
C HIS A 61 2.21 1.09 -12.59
N LEU A 62 1.51 2.21 -12.80
CA LEU A 62 0.56 2.37 -13.91
C LEU A 62 1.22 2.14 -15.28
N VAL A 63 2.37 2.79 -15.53
CA VAL A 63 3.11 2.63 -16.80
C VAL A 63 3.51 1.16 -17.00
N ALA A 64 4.01 0.50 -15.95
CA ALA A 64 4.37 -0.91 -16.00
C ALA A 64 3.15 -1.81 -16.24
N ALA A 65 2.01 -1.58 -15.57
CA ALA A 65 0.78 -2.34 -15.75
C ALA A 65 0.20 -2.19 -17.17
N VAL A 66 0.16 -0.96 -17.68
CA VAL A 66 -0.26 -0.68 -19.07
C VAL A 66 0.65 -1.38 -20.08
N HIS A 67 1.96 -1.39 -19.84
CA HIS A 67 2.90 -2.09 -20.70
C HIS A 67 2.67 -3.59 -20.70
N ARG A 68 2.46 -4.21 -19.52
CA ARG A 68 2.10 -5.64 -19.40
C ARG A 68 0.81 -5.96 -20.12
N ALA A 69 -0.24 -5.17 -19.92
CA ALA A 69 -1.54 -5.37 -20.57
C ALA A 69 -1.42 -5.36 -22.09
N LYS A 70 -0.65 -4.41 -22.66
CA LYS A 70 -0.38 -4.33 -24.11
C LYS A 70 0.38 -5.54 -24.67
N GLN A 71 1.21 -6.18 -23.83
CA GLN A 71 1.98 -7.37 -24.21
C GLN A 71 1.24 -8.68 -23.92
N GLY A 72 0.09 -8.65 -23.25
CA GLY A 72 -0.62 -9.84 -22.77
C GLY A 72 0.17 -10.60 -21.68
N ALA A 73 1.06 -9.92 -20.99
CA ALA A 73 1.85 -10.51 -19.91
C ALA A 73 1.02 -10.59 -18.63
N VAL A 74 1.02 -11.76 -18.01
CA VAL A 74 0.32 -12.02 -16.73
C VAL A 74 1.37 -12.17 -15.63
N ILE A 75 1.10 -11.57 -14.49
CA ILE A 75 1.92 -11.71 -13.28
C ILE A 75 1.09 -12.27 -12.13
N ASP A 76 1.76 -12.87 -11.16
CA ASP A 76 1.13 -13.36 -9.93
C ASP A 76 1.10 -12.27 -8.86
N PHE A 77 0.00 -12.26 -8.09
CA PHE A 77 -0.21 -11.32 -6.98
C PHE A 77 -0.40 -12.11 -5.68
N PRO A 78 0.69 -12.54 -5.03
CA PRO A 78 0.64 -13.53 -3.94
C PRO A 78 -0.09 -13.03 -2.68
N LEU A 79 -0.32 -11.73 -2.52
CA LEU A 79 -0.97 -11.14 -1.33
C LEU A 79 -2.43 -10.75 -1.56
N GLU A 80 -3.09 -11.28 -2.58
CA GLU A 80 -4.48 -10.92 -2.90
C GLU A 80 -5.41 -11.16 -1.72
N TRP A 81 -5.33 -12.35 -1.12
CA TRP A 81 -6.17 -12.73 0.00
C TRP A 81 -5.88 -11.88 1.25
N GLU A 82 -4.62 -11.70 1.59
CA GLU A 82 -4.15 -10.94 2.74
C GLU A 82 -4.58 -9.46 2.65
N VAL A 83 -4.39 -8.85 1.49
CA VAL A 83 -4.80 -7.46 1.26
C VAL A 83 -6.30 -7.32 1.40
N ARG A 84 -7.07 -8.25 0.85
CA ARG A 84 -8.54 -8.26 0.95
C ARG A 84 -9.02 -8.35 2.39
N GLN A 85 -8.38 -9.17 3.21
CA GLN A 85 -8.79 -9.42 4.60
C GLN A 85 -8.34 -8.31 5.56
N LEU A 86 -7.11 -7.82 5.39
CA LEU A 86 -6.52 -6.89 6.35
C LEU A 86 -6.77 -5.41 6.00
N TYR A 87 -7.08 -5.11 4.74
CA TYR A 87 -7.17 -3.76 4.19
C TYR A 87 -8.35 -3.58 3.23
N PRO A 88 -9.59 -3.85 3.70
CA PRO A 88 -10.76 -3.85 2.81
C PRO A 88 -10.98 -2.50 2.12
N ASP A 89 -10.72 -1.37 2.80
CA ASP A 89 -10.89 -0.03 2.25
C ASP A 89 -9.88 0.24 1.13
N GLU A 90 -8.60 -0.08 1.37
CA GLU A 90 -7.55 0.06 0.37
C GLU A 90 -7.73 -0.93 -0.79
N ALA A 91 -8.27 -2.12 -0.52
CA ALA A 91 -8.60 -3.10 -1.56
C ALA A 91 -9.71 -2.58 -2.50
N GLU A 92 -10.74 -1.98 -1.94
CA GLU A 92 -11.81 -1.36 -2.74
C GLU A 92 -11.28 -0.18 -3.56
N LEU A 93 -10.45 0.64 -2.95
CA LEU A 93 -9.80 1.75 -3.63
C LEU A 93 -8.89 1.27 -4.78
N GLY A 94 -8.18 0.15 -4.58
CA GLY A 94 -7.38 -0.49 -5.62
C GLY A 94 -8.21 -0.94 -6.81
N ARG A 95 -9.38 -1.53 -6.59
CA ARG A 95 -10.31 -1.91 -7.68
C ARG A 95 -10.79 -0.69 -8.46
N ARG A 96 -11.18 0.36 -7.77
CA ARG A 96 -11.57 1.63 -8.41
C ARG A 96 -10.42 2.25 -9.21
N ALA A 97 -9.18 2.10 -8.76
CA ALA A 97 -8.01 2.55 -9.52
C ALA A 97 -7.88 1.78 -10.85
N VAL A 98 -8.08 0.46 -10.86
CA VAL A 98 -8.10 -0.34 -12.10
C VAL A 98 -9.21 0.14 -13.04
N GLU A 99 -10.43 0.36 -12.53
CA GLU A 99 -11.56 0.86 -13.34
C GLU A 99 -11.26 2.23 -13.97
N ILE A 100 -10.60 3.14 -13.22
CA ILE A 100 -10.18 4.44 -13.75
C ILE A 100 -9.17 4.27 -14.88
N VAL A 101 -8.21 3.36 -14.74
CA VAL A 101 -7.22 3.08 -15.78
C VAL A 101 -7.89 2.53 -17.03
N ASP A 102 -8.71 1.50 -16.87
CA ASP A 102 -9.40 0.83 -17.98
C ASP A 102 -10.28 1.80 -18.76
N GLY A 103 -11.08 2.59 -18.03
CA GLY A 103 -11.98 3.58 -18.64
C GLY A 103 -11.25 4.73 -19.33
N ALA A 104 -10.16 5.23 -18.74
CA ALA A 104 -9.44 6.38 -19.27
C ALA A 104 -8.50 6.04 -20.44
N LEU A 105 -7.93 4.83 -20.46
CA LEU A 105 -6.97 4.41 -21.47
C LEU A 105 -7.57 3.47 -22.52
N GLY A 106 -8.82 2.99 -22.34
CA GLY A 106 -9.47 2.06 -23.24
C GLY A 106 -8.74 0.71 -23.32
N ILE A 107 -8.16 0.26 -22.23
CA ILE A 107 -7.43 -1.02 -22.09
C ILE A 107 -8.07 -1.83 -20.98
N HIS A 108 -7.70 -3.11 -20.89
CA HIS A 108 -8.08 -3.97 -19.78
C HIS A 108 -6.81 -4.42 -19.07
N LEU A 109 -6.60 -3.93 -17.87
CA LEU A 109 -5.55 -4.42 -16.98
C LEU A 109 -5.89 -5.84 -16.52
N GLN A 110 -4.88 -6.59 -16.07
CA GLN A 110 -5.11 -7.82 -15.34
C GLN A 110 -5.96 -7.49 -14.09
N PRO A 111 -7.07 -8.22 -13.83
CA PRO A 111 -7.97 -7.86 -12.72
C PRO A 111 -7.26 -7.71 -11.38
N GLU A 112 -6.26 -8.55 -11.10
CA GLU A 112 -5.51 -8.57 -9.84
C GLU A 112 -4.54 -7.39 -9.66
N GLU A 113 -4.36 -6.52 -10.65
CA GLU A 113 -3.56 -5.29 -10.52
C GLU A 113 -4.06 -4.37 -9.38
N TRP A 114 -5.33 -4.54 -8.96
CA TRP A 114 -5.85 -3.85 -7.78
C TRP A 114 -5.02 -4.11 -6.52
N VAL A 115 -4.40 -5.29 -6.38
CA VAL A 115 -3.56 -5.64 -5.22
C VAL A 115 -2.36 -4.71 -5.14
N ALA A 116 -1.69 -4.47 -6.26
CA ALA A 116 -0.52 -3.61 -6.30
C ALA A 116 -0.89 -2.14 -6.03
N PHE A 117 -2.00 -1.63 -6.59
CA PHE A 117 -2.49 -0.29 -6.25
C PHE A 117 -2.80 -0.19 -4.76
N SER A 118 -3.48 -1.18 -4.18
CA SER A 118 -3.79 -1.23 -2.74
C SER A 118 -2.53 -1.18 -1.88
N LEU A 119 -1.48 -1.93 -2.26
CA LEU A 119 -0.20 -1.93 -1.53
C LEU A 119 0.46 -0.53 -1.54
N HIS A 120 0.33 0.24 -2.61
CA HIS A 120 0.79 1.63 -2.63
C HIS A 120 0.00 2.52 -1.67
N PHE A 121 -1.32 2.34 -1.56
CA PHE A 121 -2.16 3.09 -0.62
C PHE A 121 -1.84 2.71 0.83
N ILE A 122 -1.72 1.42 1.13
CA ILE A 122 -1.31 0.90 2.43
C ILE A 122 0.06 1.46 2.83
N ASN A 123 1.02 1.42 1.90
CA ASN A 123 2.38 1.95 2.10
C ASN A 123 2.36 3.43 2.50
N GLN A 124 1.55 4.23 1.81
CA GLN A 124 1.41 5.66 2.12
C GLN A 124 0.77 5.92 3.48
N ARG A 125 -0.28 5.17 3.83
CA ARG A 125 -0.98 5.30 5.12
C ARG A 125 -0.05 5.06 6.31
N TRP A 126 0.94 4.19 6.11
CA TRP A 126 1.89 3.79 7.16
C TRP A 126 3.23 4.53 7.09
N ASP A 127 3.34 5.57 6.24
CA ASP A 127 4.58 6.34 5.99
C ASP A 127 5.79 5.41 5.73
N SER A 128 5.53 4.24 5.15
CA SER A 128 6.57 3.28 4.79
C SER A 128 7.29 3.77 3.54
N LYS A 129 8.61 3.64 3.53
CA LYS A 129 9.44 4.09 2.41
C LYS A 129 9.54 3.07 1.29
N ASP A 130 9.05 1.84 1.50
CA ASP A 130 9.21 0.73 0.58
C ASP A 130 7.99 -0.20 0.62
N VAL A 131 7.42 -0.45 -0.56
CA VAL A 131 6.30 -1.38 -0.74
C VAL A 131 6.70 -2.80 -0.37
N SER A 132 7.95 -3.22 -0.64
CA SER A 132 8.44 -4.54 -0.26
C SER A 132 8.35 -4.76 1.25
N ARG A 133 8.61 -3.74 2.03
CA ARG A 133 8.44 -3.78 3.49
C ARG A 133 6.96 -3.93 3.90
N THR A 134 6.06 -3.21 3.22
CA THR A 134 4.62 -3.35 3.44
C THR A 134 4.16 -4.77 3.11
N MET A 135 4.64 -5.35 2.02
CA MET A 135 4.37 -6.76 1.65
C MET A 135 4.85 -7.72 2.74
N SER A 136 6.13 -7.62 3.15
CA SER A 136 6.69 -8.49 4.20
C SER A 136 5.93 -8.36 5.52
N MET A 137 5.56 -7.14 5.91
CA MET A 137 4.78 -6.90 7.12
C MET A 137 3.37 -7.51 7.03
N THR A 138 2.70 -7.38 5.88
CA THR A 138 1.39 -7.98 5.64
C THR A 138 1.46 -9.50 5.76
N GLN A 139 2.45 -10.13 5.13
CA GLN A 139 2.68 -11.57 5.23
C GLN A 139 2.92 -11.99 6.69
N THR A 140 3.82 -11.31 7.40
CA THR A 140 4.12 -11.62 8.81
C THR A 140 2.87 -11.52 9.70
N ILE A 141 1.99 -10.53 9.48
CA ILE A 141 0.74 -10.41 10.23
C ILE A 141 -0.16 -11.63 9.98
N CYS A 142 -0.26 -12.08 8.74
CA CYS A 142 -1.04 -13.28 8.41
C CYS A 142 -0.45 -14.54 9.00
N ASP A 143 0.89 -14.69 8.96
CA ASP A 143 1.58 -15.82 9.59
C ASP A 143 1.28 -15.87 11.11
N VAL A 144 1.28 -14.71 11.79
CA VAL A 144 0.92 -14.63 13.21
C VAL A 144 -0.52 -15.08 13.46
N PHE A 145 -1.48 -14.69 12.62
CA PHE A 145 -2.85 -15.18 12.75
C PHE A 145 -2.94 -16.70 12.58
N THR A 146 -2.27 -17.23 11.56
CA THR A 146 -2.26 -18.67 11.29
C THR A 146 -1.65 -19.46 12.47
N GLU A 147 -0.52 -19.01 13.01
CA GLU A 147 0.10 -19.62 14.19
C GLU A 147 -0.80 -19.58 15.42
N LEU A 148 -1.55 -18.49 15.63
CA LEU A 148 -2.50 -18.38 16.74
C LEU A 148 -3.71 -19.31 16.54
N GLU A 149 -4.23 -19.42 15.32
CA GLU A 149 -5.31 -20.32 14.95
C GLU A 149 -4.90 -21.79 15.19
N ASP A 150 -3.70 -22.17 14.80
CA ASP A 150 -3.14 -23.49 14.97
C ASP A 150 -2.89 -23.82 16.46
N LEU A 151 -2.32 -22.88 17.21
CA LEU A 151 -1.99 -23.05 18.63
C LEU A 151 -3.25 -23.21 19.50
N TRP A 152 -4.29 -22.45 19.21
CA TRP A 152 -5.52 -22.45 20.02
C TRP A 152 -6.62 -23.31 19.44
N HIS A 153 -6.43 -23.91 18.26
CA HIS A 153 -7.40 -24.69 17.51
C HIS A 153 -8.73 -23.94 17.33
N VAL A 154 -8.64 -22.67 16.97
CA VAL A 154 -9.77 -21.77 16.70
C VAL A 154 -9.61 -21.10 15.37
N GLU A 155 -10.73 -20.74 14.74
CA GLU A 155 -10.73 -19.85 13.56
C GLU A 155 -10.94 -18.40 14.04
N ILE A 156 -10.05 -17.49 13.63
CA ILE A 156 -10.12 -16.08 14.01
C ILE A 156 -10.83 -15.29 12.89
N ASP A 157 -11.97 -14.69 13.24
CA ASP A 157 -12.62 -13.73 12.34
C ASP A 157 -11.73 -12.49 12.15
N ARG A 158 -10.99 -12.46 11.04
CA ARG A 158 -10.04 -11.38 10.70
C ARG A 158 -10.74 -10.08 10.35
N SER A 159 -12.06 -10.10 10.08
CA SER A 159 -12.89 -8.92 9.86
C SER A 159 -13.39 -8.27 11.16
N SER A 160 -13.21 -8.95 12.29
CA SER A 160 -13.68 -8.47 13.61
C SER A 160 -12.94 -7.21 14.05
N MET A 161 -13.60 -6.41 14.89
CA MET A 161 -13.00 -5.21 15.50
C MET A 161 -11.75 -5.56 16.32
N SER A 162 -11.74 -6.72 16.99
CA SER A 162 -10.62 -7.21 17.78
C SER A 162 -9.41 -7.54 16.91
N ALA A 163 -9.64 -8.23 15.78
CA ALA A 163 -8.59 -8.52 14.80
C ALA A 163 -8.02 -7.23 14.19
N SER A 164 -8.88 -6.27 13.84
CA SER A 164 -8.46 -4.97 13.30
C SER A 164 -7.57 -4.19 14.30
N ARG A 165 -7.92 -4.21 15.59
CA ARG A 165 -7.10 -3.61 16.65
C ARG A 165 -5.77 -4.33 16.79
N PHE A 166 -5.78 -5.66 16.78
CA PHE A 166 -4.56 -6.47 16.87
C PHE A 166 -3.61 -6.19 15.71
N VAL A 167 -4.10 -6.16 14.48
CA VAL A 167 -3.34 -5.77 13.29
C VAL A 167 -2.72 -4.38 13.46
N THR A 168 -3.48 -3.42 13.98
CA THR A 168 -3.00 -2.07 14.23
C THR A 168 -1.85 -2.08 15.24
N HIS A 169 -1.98 -2.81 16.33
CA HIS A 169 -0.91 -2.95 17.34
C HIS A 169 0.35 -3.61 16.78
N LEU A 170 0.20 -4.71 16.02
CA LEU A 170 1.35 -5.36 15.37
C LEU A 170 2.09 -4.41 14.42
N ARG A 171 1.37 -3.60 13.67
CA ARG A 171 1.99 -2.61 12.78
C ARG A 171 2.79 -1.55 13.53
N TYR A 172 2.24 -1.03 14.63
CA TYR A 172 2.99 -0.11 15.50
C TYR A 172 4.24 -0.79 16.07
N LEU A 173 4.14 -2.05 16.46
CA LEU A 173 5.29 -2.83 16.94
C LEU A 173 6.36 -2.94 15.86
N PHE A 174 6.00 -3.32 14.63
CA PHE A 174 6.94 -3.43 13.51
C PHE A 174 7.56 -2.08 13.12
N ALA A 175 6.77 -1.00 13.11
CA ALA A 175 7.29 0.33 12.85
C ALA A 175 8.36 0.72 13.88
N ARG A 176 8.09 0.51 15.16
CA ARG A 176 9.02 0.82 16.27
C ARG A 176 10.27 -0.07 16.25
N ALA A 177 10.10 -1.38 16.00
CA ALA A 177 11.22 -2.32 15.90
C ALA A 177 12.18 -1.93 14.77
N SER A 178 11.64 -1.46 13.65
CA SER A 178 12.45 -1.02 12.51
C SER A 178 13.21 0.30 12.75
N ASP A 179 12.65 1.18 13.56
CA ASP A 179 13.30 2.46 13.90
C ASP A 179 14.30 2.33 15.05
N ASN A 180 14.58 1.11 15.51
CA ASN A 180 15.38 0.82 16.72
C ASN A 180 14.86 1.54 17.97
N LYS A 181 13.61 1.97 17.99
CA LYS A 181 12.94 2.59 19.13
C LYS A 181 12.31 1.51 20.01
N GLN A 182 13.15 0.66 20.60
CA GLN A 182 12.69 -0.26 21.65
C GLN A 182 12.25 0.54 22.87
N LEU A 183 11.17 0.09 23.51
CA LEU A 183 10.83 0.59 24.87
C LEU A 183 11.98 0.20 25.79
N SER A 184 12.74 1.17 26.25
CA SER A 184 13.85 0.96 27.18
C SER A 184 13.41 0.52 28.59
N HIS A 185 12.13 0.59 28.91
CA HIS A 185 11.52 0.01 30.10
C HIS A 185 10.02 -0.22 29.83
N VAL A 186 9.58 -1.46 29.87
CA VAL A 186 8.22 -1.80 30.29
C VAL A 186 8.33 -1.84 31.81
N ASP A 187 7.74 -0.88 32.51
CA ASP A 187 7.46 -1.03 33.91
C ASP A 187 6.53 -2.24 34.07
N LEU A 188 7.09 -3.34 34.54
CA LEU A 188 6.39 -4.62 34.77
C LEU A 188 5.45 -4.56 36.00
N ASP A 189 5.08 -3.38 36.47
CA ASP A 189 4.11 -3.19 37.54
C ASP A 189 2.68 -3.56 37.18
N ILE A 190 2.41 -3.90 35.90
CA ILE A 190 1.08 -4.37 35.46
C ILE A 190 0.80 -5.82 35.95
N VAL A 191 1.83 -6.61 36.27
CA VAL A 191 1.65 -7.99 36.76
C VAL A 191 1.14 -8.01 38.22
N GLY A 192 1.37 -6.95 38.99
CA GLY A 192 0.86 -6.82 40.34
C GLY A 192 -0.63 -6.51 40.46
N LEU A 193 -1.28 -6.04 39.40
CA LEU A 193 -2.71 -5.66 39.42
C LEU A 193 -3.68 -6.76 38.96
N MET A 194 -3.17 -7.95 38.62
CA MET A 194 -3.99 -9.10 38.20
C MET A 194 -3.99 -10.25 39.22
N SER A 195 -3.58 -10.01 40.49
CA SER A 195 -3.50 -11.02 41.54
C SER A 195 -4.31 -10.61 42.78
N ASP A 196 -5.55 -10.12 42.57
CA ASP A 196 -6.57 -10.05 43.63
C ASP A 196 -7.93 -10.49 43.08
#